data_cd2319b8571b2f8cbd9ecf8c849a42e3
#
_entry.id   cd2319b8571b2f8cbd9ecf8c849a42e3
#
_cell.length_a   1.000
_cell.length_b   1.000
_cell.length_c   1.000
_cell.angle_alpha   90.00
_cell.angle_beta   90.00
_cell.angle_gamma   90.00
#
_symmetry.space_group_name_H-M   'P 1'
#
loop_
_entity.id
_entity.type
_entity.pdbx_description
1 polymer ?
#
loop_
_entity_poly.entity_id
_entity_poly.type
_entity_poly.pdbx_seq_one_letter_code
_entity_poly.pdbx_strand_id
1 'polypeptide(L)'
;MNVARQDSRRPAGEATGPDRRRWLGLAVLAAMQFMLVLDVTVVTVALPRIQHDLEFSGPGLAWVINGYVLMAGGFLLLGGRLSDMFGRRRLFLAGVIVFGAASVVCGAAVSPAMLVASRFVQGTGEALAGPAALGMIPLLFPDSRERMKALGVWGGIAALGGTF
;
A
#
# COMPACT_ATOMS: atom_id res chain seq x y z
N MET A 1 0.37 33.79 58.16
CA MET A 1 0.46 33.95 56.67
C MET A 1 0.81 32.61 56.10
N ASN A 2 -0.23 31.88 55.74
CA ASN A 2 -0.14 30.43 55.40
C ASN A 2 -0.31 30.29 53.91
N VAL A 3 0.83 30.14 53.16
CA VAL A 3 0.83 29.92 51.73
C VAL A 3 0.61 28.45 51.53
N ALA A 4 -0.64 28.14 51.22
CA ALA A 4 -1.07 26.78 50.87
C ALA A 4 -0.27 26.27 49.65
N ARG A 5 0.46 25.17 49.85
CA ARG A 5 1.00 24.31 48.79
C ARG A 5 -0.17 23.75 48.00
N GLN A 6 -0.42 24.34 46.85
CA GLN A 6 -1.20 23.67 45.83
C GLN A 6 -0.33 22.57 45.20
N ASP A 7 -0.44 21.41 45.79
CA ASP A 7 0.08 20.15 45.28
C ASP A 7 -0.71 19.85 43.99
N SER A 8 -0.14 20.26 42.86
CA SER A 8 -0.64 19.95 41.56
C SER A 8 -0.43 18.45 41.30
N ARG A 9 -1.34 17.64 41.84
CA ARG A 9 -1.55 16.28 41.33
C ARG A 9 -1.98 16.36 39.89
N ARG A 10 -1.03 16.41 38.96
CA ARG A 10 -1.25 15.99 37.59
C ARG A 10 -1.69 14.53 37.69
N PRO A 11 -2.87 14.16 37.20
CA PRO A 11 -3.20 12.77 37.03
C PRO A 11 -2.10 12.18 36.18
N ALA A 12 -1.40 11.18 36.69
CA ALA A 12 -0.48 10.35 35.95
C ALA A 12 -1.24 9.88 34.72
N GLY A 13 -0.77 10.29 33.53
CA GLY A 13 -1.41 9.96 32.28
C GLY A 13 -1.67 8.47 32.26
N GLU A 14 -2.94 8.11 32.08
CA GLU A 14 -3.33 6.77 31.72
C GLU A 14 -2.41 6.33 30.59
N ALA A 15 -1.51 5.42 30.90
CA ALA A 15 -0.79 4.65 29.91
C ALA A 15 -1.86 3.84 29.18
N THR A 16 -2.47 4.47 28.16
CA THR A 16 -3.35 3.77 27.23
C THR A 16 -2.50 2.66 26.62
N GLY A 17 -2.76 1.44 27.06
CA GLY A 17 -2.17 0.25 26.48
C GLY A 17 -2.29 0.29 24.96
N PRO A 18 -1.51 -0.49 24.22
CA PRO A 18 -1.45 -0.39 22.75
C PRO A 18 -2.87 -0.44 22.23
N ASP A 19 -3.33 0.68 21.67
CA ASP A 19 -4.69 0.83 21.20
C ASP A 19 -4.90 -0.19 20.07
N ARG A 20 -5.56 -1.29 20.38
CA ARG A 20 -5.76 -2.43 19.47
C ARG A 20 -6.22 -1.99 18.08
N ARG A 21 -6.94 -0.87 18.02
CA ARG A 21 -7.41 -0.28 16.75
C ARG A 21 -6.26 0.25 15.88
N ARG A 22 -5.22 0.82 16.49
CA ARG A 22 -4.05 1.36 15.75
C ARG A 22 -3.25 0.23 15.13
N TRP A 23 -3.02 -0.85 15.88
CA TRP A 23 -2.32 -2.03 15.38
C TRP A 23 -3.12 -2.79 14.31
N LEU A 24 -4.44 -2.86 14.45
CA LEU A 24 -5.30 -3.37 13.38
C LEU A 24 -5.22 -2.49 12.12
N GLY A 25 -5.19 -1.17 12.27
CA GLY A 25 -4.95 -0.26 11.14
C GLY A 25 -3.62 -0.55 10.44
N LEU A 26 -2.53 -0.70 11.21
CA LEU A 26 -1.23 -1.06 10.66
C LEU A 26 -1.25 -2.43 9.96
N ALA A 27 -1.94 -3.42 10.55
CA ALA A 27 -2.06 -4.74 9.92
C ALA A 27 -2.75 -4.68 8.55
N VAL A 28 -3.78 -3.84 8.40
CA VAL A 28 -4.45 -3.63 7.10
C VAL A 28 -3.50 -2.96 6.09
N LEU A 29 -2.74 -1.93 6.52
CA LEU A 29 -1.74 -1.29 5.66
C LEU A 29 -0.64 -2.26 5.25
N ALA A 30 -0.14 -3.05 6.21
CA ALA A 30 0.87 -4.09 5.98
C ALA A 30 0.37 -5.20 5.05
N ALA A 31 -0.88 -5.63 5.20
CA ALA A 31 -1.50 -6.63 4.32
C ALA A 31 -1.60 -6.11 2.88
N MET A 32 -1.97 -4.83 2.69
CA MET A 32 -1.96 -4.22 1.36
C MET A 32 -0.55 -4.19 0.76
N GLN A 33 0.45 -3.76 1.54
CA GLN A 33 1.84 -3.74 1.09
C GLN A 33 2.33 -5.13 0.70
N PHE A 34 1.99 -6.14 1.50
CA PHE A 34 2.33 -7.53 1.21
C PHE A 34 1.66 -8.02 -0.08
N MET A 35 0.40 -7.65 -0.31
CA MET A 35 -0.33 -7.98 -1.54
C MET A 35 0.32 -7.37 -2.79
N LEU A 36 0.80 -6.11 -2.71
CA LEU A 36 1.54 -5.46 -3.80
C LEU A 36 2.85 -6.21 -4.12
N VAL A 37 3.60 -6.58 -3.08
CA VAL A 37 4.84 -7.36 -3.21
C VAL A 37 4.59 -8.71 -3.85
N LEU A 38 3.55 -9.44 -3.38
CA LEU A 38 3.18 -10.73 -3.95
C LEU A 38 2.78 -10.62 -5.42
N ASP A 39 2.00 -9.59 -5.78
CA ASP A 39 1.56 -9.38 -7.16
C ASP A 39 2.74 -9.25 -8.11
N VAL A 40 3.71 -8.41 -7.79
CA VAL A 40 4.92 -8.22 -8.60
C VAL A 40 5.73 -9.52 -8.70
N THR A 41 5.92 -10.21 -7.57
CA THR A 41 6.69 -11.46 -7.51
C THR A 41 6.02 -12.57 -8.33
N VAL A 42 4.71 -12.78 -8.12
CA VAL A 42 3.95 -13.83 -8.83
C VAL A 42 3.95 -13.59 -10.33
N VAL A 43 3.72 -12.36 -10.77
CA VAL A 43 3.72 -12.01 -12.19
C VAL A 43 5.11 -12.23 -12.81
N THR A 44 6.17 -11.83 -12.12
CA THR A 44 7.56 -12.00 -12.61
C THR A 44 7.90 -13.47 -12.78
N VAL A 45 7.55 -14.32 -11.81
CA VAL A 45 7.78 -15.78 -11.89
C VAL A 45 6.90 -16.43 -12.97
N ALA A 46 5.67 -15.93 -13.15
CA ALA A 46 4.73 -16.47 -14.12
C ALA A 46 5.00 -16.01 -15.57
N LEU A 47 5.83 -14.99 -15.79
CA LEU A 47 6.10 -14.39 -17.12
C LEU A 47 6.38 -15.43 -18.22
N PRO A 48 7.25 -16.44 -18.04
CA PRO A 48 7.54 -17.41 -19.08
C PRO A 48 6.31 -18.24 -19.48
N ARG A 49 5.47 -18.58 -18.48
CA ARG A 49 4.23 -19.32 -18.71
C ARG A 49 3.17 -18.46 -19.37
N ILE A 50 3.02 -17.22 -18.94
CA ILE A 50 2.12 -16.22 -19.54
C ILE A 50 2.48 -16.02 -21.02
N GLN A 51 3.77 -15.93 -21.34
CA GLN A 51 4.24 -15.77 -22.73
C GLN A 51 3.77 -16.93 -23.62
N HIS A 52 3.91 -18.15 -23.09
CA HIS A 52 3.52 -19.36 -23.83
C HIS A 52 1.99 -19.49 -23.97
N ASP A 53 1.25 -19.33 -22.86
CA ASP A 53 -0.18 -19.63 -22.81
C ASP A 53 -1.04 -18.58 -23.52
N LEU A 54 -0.58 -17.32 -23.52
CA LEU A 54 -1.28 -16.20 -24.18
C LEU A 54 -0.63 -15.76 -25.51
N GLU A 55 0.37 -16.51 -26.01
CA GLU A 55 1.07 -16.24 -27.27
C GLU A 55 1.61 -14.80 -27.38
N PHE A 56 2.20 -14.29 -26.29
CA PHE A 56 2.77 -12.94 -26.29
C PHE A 56 3.94 -12.82 -27.24
N SER A 57 3.96 -11.74 -28.05
CA SER A 57 5.19 -11.28 -28.70
C SER A 57 6.20 -10.78 -27.65
N GLY A 58 7.50 -10.92 -27.90
CA GLY A 58 8.54 -10.46 -26.97
C GLY A 58 8.36 -9.00 -26.51
N PRO A 59 8.12 -8.01 -27.42
CA PRO A 59 7.83 -6.63 -27.03
C PRO A 59 6.53 -6.48 -26.23
N GLY A 60 5.50 -7.29 -26.54
CA GLY A 60 4.21 -7.26 -25.85
C GLY A 60 4.31 -7.67 -24.39
N LEU A 61 5.14 -8.69 -24.10
CA LEU A 61 5.36 -9.20 -22.75
C LEU A 61 5.94 -8.14 -21.81
N ALA A 62 6.82 -7.28 -22.31
CA ALA A 62 7.39 -6.19 -21.53
C ALA A 62 6.35 -5.22 -20.99
N TRP A 63 5.22 -5.06 -21.68
CA TRP A 63 4.12 -4.19 -21.22
C TRP A 63 3.36 -4.72 -20.02
N VAL A 64 3.46 -6.01 -19.72
CA VAL A 64 2.87 -6.60 -18.50
C VAL A 64 3.51 -5.98 -17.25
N ILE A 65 4.83 -5.73 -17.28
CA ILE A 65 5.53 -5.06 -16.17
C ILE A 65 5.51 -3.55 -16.36
N ASN A 66 5.89 -3.06 -17.54
CA ASN A 66 6.04 -1.62 -17.79
C ASN A 66 4.72 -0.86 -17.65
N GLY A 67 3.59 -1.45 -18.06
CA GLY A 67 2.27 -0.84 -17.92
C GLY A 67 1.92 -0.58 -16.45
N TYR A 68 2.19 -1.54 -15.59
CA TYR A 68 2.02 -1.40 -14.14
C TYR A 68 2.94 -0.31 -13.56
N VAL A 69 4.25 -0.41 -13.81
CA VAL A 69 5.25 0.53 -13.27
C VAL A 69 5.00 1.96 -13.75
N LEU A 70 4.61 2.12 -15.02
CA LEU A 70 4.30 3.43 -15.59
C LEU A 70 3.14 4.12 -14.87
N MET A 71 2.07 3.37 -14.61
CA MET A 71 0.90 3.93 -13.92
C MET A 71 1.17 4.13 -12.43
N ALA A 72 1.78 3.16 -11.76
CA ALA A 72 2.13 3.26 -10.35
C ALA A 72 3.07 4.44 -10.10
N GLY A 73 4.17 4.55 -10.86
CA GLY A 73 5.15 5.64 -10.71
C GLY A 73 4.65 6.98 -11.24
N GLY A 74 4.02 6.99 -12.43
CA GLY A 74 3.54 8.21 -13.07
C GLY A 74 2.43 8.93 -12.28
N PHE A 75 1.54 8.18 -11.64
CA PHE A 75 0.44 8.74 -10.86
C PHE A 75 0.72 8.81 -9.34
N LEU A 76 1.91 8.44 -8.88
CA LEU A 76 2.26 8.43 -7.45
C LEU A 76 2.07 9.80 -6.79
N LEU A 77 2.56 10.87 -7.42
CA LEU A 77 2.43 12.23 -6.92
C LEU A 77 0.99 12.73 -6.95
N LEU A 78 0.25 12.36 -8.00
CA LEU A 78 -1.17 12.69 -8.12
C LEU A 78 -1.96 11.97 -7.02
N GLY A 79 -1.70 10.69 -6.79
CA GLY A 79 -2.31 9.92 -5.69
C GLY A 79 -2.05 10.54 -4.33
N GLY A 80 -0.84 11.04 -4.08
CA GLY A 80 -0.51 11.80 -2.88
C GLY A 80 -1.37 13.05 -2.72
N ARG A 81 -1.46 13.87 -3.76
CA ARG A 81 -2.29 15.09 -3.77
C ARG A 81 -3.77 14.79 -3.57
N LEU A 82 -4.28 13.79 -4.28
CA LEU A 82 -5.67 13.36 -4.13
C LEU A 82 -5.95 12.85 -2.71
N SER A 83 -4.98 12.16 -2.08
CA SER A 83 -5.13 11.68 -0.71
C SER A 83 -5.27 12.81 0.31
N ASP A 84 -4.60 13.93 0.08
CA ASP A 84 -4.71 15.10 0.94
C ASP A 84 -6.02 15.86 0.71
N MET A 85 -6.55 15.88 -0.53
CA MET A 85 -7.80 16.57 -0.88
C MET A 85 -9.06 15.79 -0.50
N PHE A 86 -9.11 14.49 -0.81
CA PHE A 86 -10.31 13.66 -0.65
C PHE A 86 -10.29 12.81 0.63
N GLY A 87 -9.19 12.85 1.36
CA GLY A 87 -8.99 12.11 2.60
C GLY A 87 -8.32 10.74 2.38
N ARG A 88 -7.24 10.51 3.14
CA ARG A 88 -6.34 9.34 3.00
C ARG A 88 -7.06 8.01 3.09
N ARG A 89 -8.00 7.87 4.03
CA ARG A 89 -8.76 6.62 4.20
C ARG A 89 -9.63 6.27 2.99
N ARG A 90 -10.30 7.27 2.42
CA ARG A 90 -11.18 7.05 1.25
C ARG A 90 -10.36 6.65 0.03
N LEU A 91 -9.24 7.36 -0.18
CA LEU A 91 -8.40 7.09 -1.33
C LEU A 91 -7.66 5.75 -1.20
N PHE A 92 -7.22 5.40 0.01
CA PHE A 92 -6.66 4.08 0.29
C PHE A 92 -7.66 2.97 -0.06
N LEU A 93 -8.90 3.06 0.42
CA LEU A 93 -9.93 2.06 0.13
C LEU A 93 -10.25 1.99 -1.37
N ALA A 94 -10.37 3.14 -2.04
CA ALA A 94 -10.58 3.17 -3.50
C ALA A 94 -9.42 2.49 -4.24
N GLY A 95 -8.17 2.79 -3.89
CA GLY A 95 -7.00 2.16 -4.47
C GLY A 95 -6.96 0.65 -4.25
N VAL A 96 -7.27 0.18 -3.02
CA VAL A 96 -7.35 -1.26 -2.70
C VAL A 96 -8.43 -1.96 -3.52
N ILE A 97 -9.61 -1.35 -3.66
CA ILE A 97 -10.71 -1.92 -4.46
C ILE A 97 -10.31 -2.00 -5.94
N VAL A 98 -9.76 -0.91 -6.49
CA VAL A 98 -9.31 -0.86 -7.90
C VAL A 98 -8.22 -1.91 -8.13
N PHE A 99 -7.22 -1.98 -7.26
CA PHE A 99 -6.13 -2.96 -7.36
C PHE A 99 -6.68 -4.38 -7.27
N GLY A 100 -7.50 -4.69 -6.27
CA GLY A 100 -8.06 -6.03 -6.07
C GLY A 100 -8.95 -6.49 -7.23
N ALA A 101 -9.84 -5.61 -7.72
CA ALA A 101 -10.67 -5.91 -8.88
C ALA A 101 -9.83 -6.18 -10.13
N ALA A 102 -8.82 -5.33 -10.39
CA ALA A 102 -7.91 -5.52 -11.51
C ALA A 102 -7.07 -6.79 -11.36
N SER A 103 -6.69 -7.18 -10.14
CA SER A 103 -5.97 -8.44 -9.84
C SER A 103 -6.81 -9.67 -10.23
N VAL A 104 -8.12 -9.65 -9.93
CA VAL A 104 -9.04 -10.72 -10.35
C VAL A 104 -9.13 -10.80 -11.87
N VAL A 105 -9.26 -9.65 -12.54
CA VAL A 105 -9.29 -9.59 -14.03
C VAL A 105 -7.97 -10.07 -14.62
N CYS A 106 -6.84 -9.71 -14.01
CA CYS A 106 -5.50 -10.18 -14.39
C CYS A 106 -5.39 -11.70 -14.32
N GLY A 107 -5.86 -12.30 -13.21
CA GLY A 107 -5.86 -13.77 -13.03
C GLY A 107 -6.81 -14.51 -13.97
N ALA A 108 -7.87 -13.86 -14.47
CA ALA A 108 -8.82 -14.40 -15.43
C ALA A 108 -8.52 -14.00 -16.88
N ALA A 109 -7.34 -13.42 -17.17
CA ALA A 109 -7.01 -12.92 -18.49
C ALA A 109 -6.88 -14.04 -19.52
N VAL A 110 -7.64 -13.92 -20.60
CA VAL A 110 -7.67 -14.87 -21.73
C VAL A 110 -7.01 -14.30 -22.99
N SER A 111 -6.47 -13.10 -22.92
CA SER A 111 -5.76 -12.45 -24.04
C SER A 111 -4.65 -11.54 -23.53
N PRO A 112 -3.60 -11.30 -24.37
CA PRO A 112 -2.53 -10.35 -24.05
C PRO A 112 -3.05 -8.96 -23.72
N ALA A 113 -3.99 -8.44 -24.51
CA ALA A 113 -4.56 -7.10 -24.33
C ALA A 113 -5.30 -6.97 -22.99
N MET A 114 -6.05 -7.99 -22.58
CA MET A 114 -6.76 -8.01 -21.30
C MET A 114 -5.77 -8.02 -20.12
N LEU A 115 -4.71 -8.80 -20.23
CA LEU A 115 -3.68 -8.85 -19.19
C LEU A 115 -2.97 -7.50 -19.05
N VAL A 116 -2.50 -6.93 -20.16
CA VAL A 116 -1.82 -5.62 -20.15
C VAL A 116 -2.76 -4.53 -19.63
N ALA A 117 -4.00 -4.47 -20.09
CA ALA A 117 -4.97 -3.48 -19.61
C ALA A 117 -5.21 -3.59 -18.10
N SER A 118 -5.35 -4.81 -17.56
CA SER A 118 -5.51 -5.00 -16.11
C SER A 118 -4.28 -4.55 -15.33
N ARG A 119 -3.06 -4.70 -15.88
CA ARG A 119 -1.82 -4.21 -15.26
C ARG A 119 -1.79 -2.68 -15.17
N PHE A 120 -2.27 -1.96 -16.20
CA PHE A 120 -2.41 -0.50 -16.13
C PHE A 120 -3.38 -0.08 -15.02
N VAL A 121 -4.52 -0.77 -14.90
CA VAL A 121 -5.51 -0.49 -13.84
C VAL A 121 -4.96 -0.81 -12.45
N GLN A 122 -4.24 -1.94 -12.29
CA GLN A 122 -3.57 -2.28 -11.03
C GLN A 122 -2.55 -1.21 -10.60
N GLY A 123 -1.69 -0.74 -11.51
CA GLY A 123 -0.74 0.33 -11.24
C GLY A 123 -1.43 1.63 -10.79
N THR A 124 -2.58 1.96 -11.38
CA THR A 124 -3.40 3.09 -10.92
C THR A 124 -3.91 2.88 -9.50
N GLY A 125 -4.39 1.68 -9.17
CA GLY A 125 -4.83 1.32 -7.82
C GLY A 125 -3.72 1.48 -6.78
N GLU A 126 -2.51 1.03 -7.10
CA GLU A 126 -1.32 1.22 -6.25
C GLU A 126 -0.97 2.70 -6.07
N ALA A 127 -0.96 3.48 -7.16
CA ALA A 127 -0.67 4.92 -7.11
C ALA A 127 -1.62 5.67 -6.16
N LEU A 128 -2.86 5.23 -6.02
CA LEU A 128 -3.83 5.78 -5.08
C LEU A 128 -3.61 5.27 -3.64
N ALA A 129 -3.39 3.95 -3.49
CA ALA A 129 -3.30 3.31 -2.17
C ALA A 129 -1.97 3.56 -1.46
N GLY A 130 -0.84 3.52 -2.18
CA GLY A 130 0.51 3.60 -1.61
C GLY A 130 0.78 4.90 -0.82
N PRO A 131 0.66 6.09 -1.45
CA PRO A 131 0.84 7.35 -0.74
C PRO A 131 -0.17 7.57 0.39
N ALA A 132 -1.42 7.13 0.20
CA ALA A 132 -2.45 7.20 1.22
C ALA A 132 -2.10 6.33 2.44
N ALA A 133 -1.57 5.12 2.23
CA ALA A 133 -1.11 4.23 3.29
C ALA A 133 0.03 4.86 4.09
N LEU A 134 1.09 5.33 3.41
CA LEU A 134 2.21 6.01 4.05
C LEU A 134 1.76 7.22 4.85
N GLY A 135 0.85 8.03 4.29
CA GLY A 135 0.31 9.20 4.97
C GLY A 135 -0.56 8.87 6.19
N MET A 136 -1.12 7.67 6.32
CA MET A 136 -1.90 7.24 7.50
C MET A 136 -1.03 6.79 8.66
N ILE A 137 0.18 6.29 8.44
CA ILE A 137 1.06 5.80 9.53
C ILE A 137 1.33 6.87 10.59
N PRO A 138 1.72 8.11 10.27
CA PRO A 138 1.92 9.16 11.28
C PRO A 138 0.65 9.55 12.04
N LEU A 139 -0.52 9.39 11.40
CA LEU A 139 -1.81 9.69 12.04
C LEU A 139 -2.21 8.59 13.04
N LEU A 140 -1.87 7.34 12.74
CA LEU A 140 -2.12 6.21 13.63
C LEU A 140 -1.14 6.18 14.80
N PHE A 141 0.11 6.59 14.57
CA PHE A 141 1.21 6.56 15.55
C PHE A 141 1.83 7.94 15.75
N PRO A 142 1.24 8.82 16.59
CA PRO A 142 1.79 10.13 16.89
C PRO A 142 3.15 10.05 17.62
N ASP A 143 3.35 9.02 18.45
CA ASP A 143 4.61 8.79 19.16
C ASP A 143 5.71 8.38 18.19
N SER A 144 6.89 9.03 18.32
CA SER A 144 8.02 8.82 17.40
C SER A 144 8.56 7.39 17.44
N ARG A 145 8.58 6.75 18.61
CA ARG A 145 9.11 5.37 18.77
C ARG A 145 8.16 4.35 18.15
N GLU A 146 6.85 4.50 18.37
CA GLU A 146 5.84 3.62 17.78
C GLU A 146 5.78 3.81 16.26
N ARG A 147 5.87 5.06 15.78
CA ARG A 147 5.92 5.38 14.35
C ARG A 147 7.13 4.74 13.66
N MET A 148 8.32 4.80 14.27
CA MET A 148 9.50 4.15 13.72
C MET A 148 9.33 2.63 13.61
N LYS A 149 8.69 1.98 14.60
CA LYS A 149 8.36 0.55 14.53
C LYS A 149 7.37 0.27 13.40
N ALA A 150 6.31 1.07 13.29
CA ALA A 150 5.31 0.92 12.23
C ALA A 150 5.91 1.08 10.82
N LEU A 151 6.76 2.09 10.62
CA LEU A 151 7.49 2.29 9.37
C LEU A 151 8.49 1.16 9.10
N GLY A 152 9.14 0.63 10.15
CA GLY A 152 10.04 -0.52 10.04
C GLY A 152 9.31 -1.79 9.57
N VAL A 153 8.13 -2.07 10.13
CA VAL A 153 7.29 -3.21 9.68
C VAL A 153 6.85 -3.02 8.23
N TRP A 154 6.35 -1.83 7.89
CA TRP A 154 5.89 -1.53 6.54
C TRP A 154 7.02 -1.58 5.50
N GLY A 155 8.17 -0.97 5.80
CA GLY A 155 9.36 -0.99 4.94
C GLY A 155 10.01 -2.36 4.85
N GLY A 156 9.98 -3.15 5.93
CA GLY A 156 10.45 -4.54 5.94
C GLY A 156 9.68 -5.42 4.96
N ILE A 157 8.35 -5.27 4.88
CA ILE A 157 7.52 -5.98 3.91
C ILE A 157 7.87 -5.55 2.48
N ALA A 158 8.08 -4.24 2.25
CA ALA A 158 8.49 -3.74 0.94
C ALA A 158 9.86 -4.30 0.51
N ALA A 159 10.81 -4.41 1.44
CA ALA A 159 12.14 -4.95 1.18
C ALA A 159 12.12 -6.45 0.81
N LEU A 160 11.19 -7.23 1.38
CA LEU A 160 11.04 -8.64 1.02
C LEU A 160 10.72 -8.84 -0.48
N GLY A 161 9.99 -7.91 -1.10
CA GLY A 161 9.68 -7.97 -2.54
C GLY A 161 10.84 -7.59 -3.45
N GLY A 162 11.82 -6.86 -2.96
CA GLY A 162 13.00 -6.48 -3.73
C GLY A 162 14.14 -7.51 -3.71
N THR A 163 13.95 -8.62 -3.00
CA THR A 163 15.00 -9.66 -2.81
C THR A 163 14.84 -10.84 -3.77
N PHE A 164 13.79 -10.89 -4.57
CA PHE A 164 13.49 -11.90 -5.58
C PHE A 164 13.35 -11.25 -6.95
#